data_1a94628dea57257163e88390833308bd
#
_entry.id   1a94628dea57257163e88390833308bd
#
_cell.length_a   1.000
_cell.length_b   1.000
_cell.length_c   1.000
_cell.angle_alpha   90.00
_cell.angle_beta   90.00
_cell.angle_gamma   90.00
#
_symmetry.space_group_name_H-M   'P 1'
#
loop_
_entity.id
_entity.type
_entity.pdbx_description
1 polymer ?
#
loop_
_entity_poly.entity_id
_entity_poly.type
_entity_poly.pdbx_seq_one_letter_code
_entity_poly.pdbx_strand_id
1 'polypeptide(L)'
;MVQAEDLNRQANEISKTIGRAANDAERQQRIAEGRELRARKEAAQKEHDSLNAEVERLLEQVPNLTHPDAPTGGEEASREIARGRVAVPQFDFQPLDHVQLGETLDLIDFEAGARVAGAGFYFLKRDAVLLELALQQFALQRLIAHGFVPITTPDLALSAVLRGVGFNPRGPETQIYSIEDSELNLVATAEITLGGMLAGQVLDAEQLPLKLVGISHCFRTEAGAAGRASRGLYRVHQFTKVEMFAFTTPEDSEAMHEHFRELECELFDALELPYRVLDIASGDLGGPAYRKYDLEAWMPGRGDAGQWGEVTSTSNCTDYQARRLDIRFRRAGQKGTELVHTLNGTAIAISRALVAIFENYQQADGSIRIPAVLQPWLGKDRIQPQAAG
;
A
#
# COMPACT_ATOMS: atom_id res chain seq x y z
N MET A 1 16.64 -11.70 -29.59
CA MET A 1 16.46 -13.16 -29.50
C MET A 1 16.72 -13.88 -30.82
N VAL A 2 15.97 -13.66 -31.91
CA VAL A 2 16.11 -14.33 -33.22
C VAL A 2 17.56 -14.33 -33.74
N GLN A 3 18.25 -13.18 -33.69
CA GLN A 3 19.65 -13.06 -34.13
C GLN A 3 20.64 -13.91 -33.31
N ALA A 4 20.47 -13.97 -32.00
CA ALA A 4 21.30 -14.80 -31.12
C ALA A 4 21.07 -16.31 -31.34
N GLU A 5 19.82 -16.70 -31.60
CA GLU A 5 19.47 -18.09 -31.94
C GLU A 5 20.04 -18.53 -33.30
N ASP A 6 19.99 -17.65 -34.30
CA ASP A 6 20.61 -17.91 -35.61
C ASP A 6 22.13 -18.04 -35.53
N LEU A 7 22.79 -17.17 -34.78
CA LEU A 7 24.24 -17.24 -34.52
C LEU A 7 24.60 -18.53 -33.77
N ASN A 8 23.76 -18.96 -32.83
CA ASN A 8 23.95 -20.23 -32.11
C ASN A 8 23.84 -21.42 -33.02
N ARG A 9 22.83 -21.42 -33.92
CA ARG A 9 22.64 -22.49 -34.94
C ARG A 9 23.87 -22.56 -35.83
N GLN A 10 24.35 -21.43 -36.38
CA GLN A 10 25.53 -21.36 -37.25
C GLN A 10 26.82 -21.85 -36.54
N ALA A 11 27.04 -21.43 -35.27
CA ALA A 11 28.17 -21.88 -34.47
C ALA A 11 28.14 -23.40 -34.20
N ASN A 12 26.98 -23.96 -33.98
CA ASN A 12 26.78 -25.40 -33.81
C ASN A 12 27.03 -26.19 -35.10
N GLU A 13 26.62 -25.68 -36.25
CA GLU A 13 26.88 -26.29 -37.54
C GLU A 13 28.37 -26.31 -37.87
N ILE A 14 29.09 -25.18 -37.68
CA ILE A 14 30.54 -25.12 -37.87
C ILE A 14 31.24 -26.08 -36.92
N SER A 15 30.84 -26.12 -35.65
CA SER A 15 31.43 -27.07 -34.69
C SER A 15 31.35 -28.52 -35.11
N LYS A 16 30.24 -28.94 -35.77
CA LYS A 16 30.11 -30.30 -36.34
C LYS A 16 31.00 -30.58 -37.53
N THR A 17 31.45 -29.53 -38.24
CA THR A 17 32.28 -29.68 -39.42
C THR A 17 33.79 -29.66 -39.12
N ILE A 18 34.21 -29.21 -37.93
CA ILE A 18 35.62 -29.13 -37.50
C ILE A 18 36.30 -30.52 -37.60
N GLY A 19 35.62 -31.58 -37.15
CA GLY A 19 36.11 -32.96 -37.22
C GLY A 19 36.19 -33.56 -38.63
N ARG A 20 35.64 -32.86 -39.63
CA ARG A 20 35.58 -33.30 -41.03
C ARG A 20 36.53 -32.47 -41.95
N ALA A 21 37.40 -31.65 -41.36
CA ALA A 21 38.34 -30.84 -42.11
C ALA A 21 39.35 -31.68 -42.86
N ALA A 22 39.64 -31.35 -44.14
CA ALA A 22 40.52 -32.12 -45.00
C ALA A 22 42.01 -31.95 -44.65
N ASN A 23 42.39 -30.83 -43.98
CA ASN A 23 43.72 -30.56 -43.53
C ASN A 23 43.75 -29.61 -42.31
N ASP A 24 44.92 -29.44 -41.71
CA ASP A 24 45.05 -28.61 -40.49
C ASP A 24 44.74 -27.10 -40.73
N ALA A 25 45.03 -26.58 -41.92
CA ALA A 25 44.71 -25.18 -42.25
C ALA A 25 43.18 -24.96 -42.28
N GLU A 26 42.44 -25.82 -42.89
CA GLU A 26 40.97 -25.79 -42.91
C GLU A 26 40.36 -25.99 -41.51
N ARG A 27 40.97 -26.85 -40.71
CA ARG A 27 40.57 -27.06 -39.29
C ARG A 27 40.76 -25.80 -38.49
N GLN A 28 41.90 -25.11 -38.60
CA GLN A 28 42.17 -23.85 -37.93
C GLN A 28 41.21 -22.73 -38.38
N GLN A 29 40.91 -22.65 -39.66
CA GLN A 29 39.95 -21.70 -40.21
C GLN A 29 38.53 -21.90 -39.59
N ARG A 30 38.03 -23.13 -39.53
CA ARG A 30 36.71 -23.46 -38.96
C ARG A 30 36.71 -23.18 -37.46
N ILE A 31 37.80 -23.41 -36.74
CA ILE A 31 37.92 -23.05 -35.30
C ILE A 31 37.85 -21.52 -35.12
N ALA A 32 38.51 -20.75 -35.98
CA ALA A 32 38.52 -19.28 -35.92
C ALA A 32 37.12 -18.74 -36.21
N GLU A 33 36.44 -19.23 -37.22
CA GLU A 33 35.08 -18.89 -37.60
C GLU A 33 34.08 -19.24 -36.48
N GLY A 34 34.21 -20.39 -35.84
CA GLY A 34 33.42 -20.80 -34.72
C GLY A 34 33.61 -19.91 -33.48
N ARG A 35 34.86 -19.40 -33.25
CA ARG A 35 35.16 -18.42 -32.20
C ARG A 35 34.49 -17.08 -32.48
N GLU A 36 34.59 -16.60 -33.73
CA GLU A 36 33.96 -15.34 -34.14
C GLU A 36 32.44 -15.38 -33.97
N LEU A 37 31.80 -16.45 -34.41
CA LEU A 37 30.35 -16.62 -34.23
C LEU A 37 29.93 -16.66 -32.76
N ARG A 38 30.73 -17.30 -31.90
CA ARG A 38 30.46 -17.29 -30.45
C ARG A 38 30.59 -15.88 -29.86
N ALA A 39 31.64 -15.13 -30.22
CA ALA A 39 31.79 -13.77 -29.77
C ALA A 39 30.65 -12.85 -30.23
N ARG A 40 30.20 -13.02 -31.50
CA ARG A 40 29.01 -12.29 -32.01
C ARG A 40 27.73 -12.69 -31.30
N LYS A 41 27.56 -13.96 -30.98
CA LYS A 41 26.42 -14.44 -30.16
C LYS A 41 26.42 -13.80 -28.76
N GLU A 42 27.59 -13.82 -28.08
CA GLU A 42 27.72 -13.21 -26.74
C GLU A 42 27.44 -11.70 -26.76
N ALA A 43 27.92 -11.00 -27.80
CA ALA A 43 27.60 -9.58 -27.97
C ALA A 43 26.10 -9.34 -28.22
N ALA A 44 25.45 -10.12 -29.08
CA ALA A 44 24.03 -10.02 -29.36
C ALA A 44 23.17 -10.38 -28.12
N GLN A 45 23.59 -11.35 -27.31
CA GLN A 45 22.93 -11.70 -26.06
C GLN A 45 23.03 -10.56 -25.05
N LYS A 46 24.23 -9.99 -24.88
CA LYS A 46 24.44 -8.86 -23.97
C LYS A 46 23.62 -7.62 -24.38
N GLU A 47 23.53 -7.34 -25.67
CA GLU A 47 22.70 -6.26 -26.19
C GLU A 47 21.19 -6.54 -25.92
N HIS A 48 20.74 -7.75 -26.19
CA HIS A 48 19.38 -8.18 -25.88
C HIS A 48 19.04 -8.02 -24.40
N ASP A 49 19.93 -8.48 -23.50
CA ASP A 49 19.71 -8.40 -22.06
C ASP A 49 19.66 -6.95 -21.58
N SER A 50 20.52 -6.08 -22.14
CA SER A 50 20.51 -4.64 -21.88
C SER A 50 19.22 -3.97 -22.33
N LEU A 51 18.75 -4.31 -23.55
CA LEU A 51 17.49 -3.76 -24.08
C LEU A 51 16.29 -4.25 -23.28
N ASN A 52 16.27 -5.52 -22.88
CA ASN A 52 15.20 -6.05 -22.03
C ASN A 52 15.16 -5.33 -20.68
N ALA A 53 16.31 -5.14 -20.02
CA ALA A 53 16.36 -4.40 -18.76
C ALA A 53 15.85 -2.95 -18.92
N GLU A 54 16.13 -2.31 -20.06
CA GLU A 54 15.62 -0.96 -20.35
C GLU A 54 14.10 -0.98 -20.60
N VAL A 55 13.58 -1.96 -21.34
CA VAL A 55 12.14 -2.14 -21.56
C VAL A 55 11.42 -2.36 -20.23
N GLU A 56 11.93 -3.24 -19.37
CA GLU A 56 11.35 -3.48 -18.05
C GLU A 56 11.33 -2.20 -17.20
N ARG A 57 12.45 -1.47 -17.19
CA ARG A 57 12.52 -0.18 -16.48
C ARG A 57 11.50 0.85 -16.99
N LEU A 58 11.27 0.92 -18.30
CA LEU A 58 10.26 1.81 -18.87
C LEU A 58 8.84 1.36 -18.57
N LEU A 59 8.58 0.04 -18.60
CA LEU A 59 7.27 -0.52 -18.24
C LEU A 59 6.90 -0.30 -16.77
N GLU A 60 7.90 -0.28 -15.86
CA GLU A 60 7.67 0.06 -14.45
C GLU A 60 7.12 1.48 -14.26
N GLN A 61 7.41 2.41 -15.19
CA GLN A 61 6.97 3.80 -15.14
C GLN A 61 5.56 4.02 -15.74
N VAL A 62 5.03 3.03 -16.44
CA VAL A 62 3.70 3.13 -17.05
C VAL A 62 2.64 2.88 -15.97
N PRO A 63 1.78 3.86 -15.66
CA PRO A 63 0.71 3.67 -14.68
C PRO A 63 -0.34 2.68 -15.19
N ASN A 64 -1.20 2.26 -14.29
CA ASN A 64 -2.38 1.47 -14.67
C ASN A 64 -3.33 2.30 -15.54
N LEU A 65 -4.25 1.63 -16.23
CA LEU A 65 -5.37 2.28 -16.90
C LEU A 65 -6.28 2.91 -15.85
N THR A 66 -7.05 3.92 -16.26
CA THR A 66 -8.06 4.55 -15.41
C THR A 66 -9.44 3.99 -15.73
N HIS A 67 -10.25 3.74 -14.70
CA HIS A 67 -11.65 3.32 -14.86
C HIS A 67 -12.43 4.38 -15.64
N PRO A 68 -13.30 3.99 -16.63
CA PRO A 68 -14.05 4.95 -17.44
C PRO A 68 -14.94 5.92 -16.65
N ASP A 69 -15.48 5.48 -15.51
CA ASP A 69 -16.36 6.28 -14.66
C ASP A 69 -15.62 7.10 -13.60
N ALA A 70 -14.28 6.96 -13.49
CA ALA A 70 -13.50 7.80 -12.58
C ALA A 70 -13.57 9.27 -13.01
N PRO A 71 -13.74 10.22 -12.08
CA PRO A 71 -13.76 11.65 -12.42
C PRO A 71 -12.47 12.05 -13.14
N THR A 72 -12.58 12.85 -14.20
CA THR A 72 -11.43 13.30 -14.98
C THR A 72 -10.94 14.64 -14.48
N GLY A 73 -9.67 14.76 -14.10
CA GLY A 73 -9.07 16.01 -13.62
C GLY A 73 -8.03 15.76 -12.52
N GLY A 74 -7.60 16.84 -11.84
CA GLY A 74 -6.74 16.78 -10.64
C GLY A 74 -7.54 16.45 -9.39
N GLU A 75 -6.90 16.60 -8.21
CA GLU A 75 -7.50 16.31 -6.90
C GLU A 75 -8.86 17.00 -6.70
N GLU A 76 -8.98 18.25 -7.19
CA GLU A 76 -10.20 19.08 -7.10
C GLU A 76 -11.40 18.53 -7.87
N ALA A 77 -11.18 17.61 -8.81
CA ALA A 77 -12.24 16.96 -9.58
C ALA A 77 -12.80 15.71 -8.90
N SER A 78 -12.22 15.29 -7.79
CA SER A 78 -12.71 14.15 -6.99
C SER A 78 -14.14 14.44 -6.50
N ARG A 79 -14.99 13.40 -6.54
CA ARG A 79 -16.44 13.56 -6.36
C ARG A 79 -16.90 12.88 -5.07
N GLU A 80 -17.56 13.64 -4.20
CA GLU A 80 -18.27 13.06 -3.06
C GLU A 80 -19.45 12.19 -3.54
N ILE A 81 -19.46 10.92 -3.13
CA ILE A 81 -20.47 9.92 -3.54
C ILE A 81 -21.35 9.43 -2.39
N ALA A 82 -20.88 9.57 -1.15
CA ALA A 82 -21.62 9.14 0.04
C ALA A 82 -21.17 9.91 1.29
N ARG A 83 -22.00 9.86 2.32
CA ARG A 83 -21.68 10.35 3.68
C ARG A 83 -22.08 9.32 4.73
N GLY A 84 -21.36 9.33 5.85
CA GLY A 84 -21.70 8.58 7.05
C GLY A 84 -23.00 9.04 7.69
N ARG A 85 -23.49 8.22 8.61
CA ARG A 85 -24.77 8.44 9.30
C ARG A 85 -24.70 9.54 10.37
N VAL A 86 -23.49 9.81 10.88
CA VAL A 86 -23.27 10.77 11.95
C VAL A 86 -23.05 12.17 11.35
N ALA A 87 -23.81 13.12 11.86
CA ALA A 87 -23.64 14.53 11.47
C ALA A 87 -22.34 15.12 12.09
N VAL A 88 -21.79 16.11 11.42
CA VAL A 88 -20.69 16.90 11.97
C VAL A 88 -21.10 17.49 13.32
N PRO A 89 -20.33 17.28 14.40
CA PRO A 89 -20.68 17.73 15.73
C PRO A 89 -20.71 19.26 15.82
N GLN A 90 -21.64 19.79 16.60
CA GLN A 90 -21.71 21.19 16.99
C GLN A 90 -21.25 21.28 18.45
N PHE A 91 -20.16 21.98 18.72
CA PHE A 91 -19.66 22.19 20.06
C PHE A 91 -20.16 23.54 20.58
N ASP A 92 -20.54 23.59 21.85
CA ASP A 92 -20.88 24.81 22.60
C ASP A 92 -19.64 25.43 23.28
N PHE A 93 -18.47 24.87 22.99
CA PHE A 93 -17.15 25.33 23.44
C PHE A 93 -16.19 25.34 22.24
N GLN A 94 -15.04 26.00 22.42
CA GLN A 94 -13.97 25.98 21.39
C GLN A 94 -13.29 24.61 21.37
N PRO A 95 -13.42 23.83 20.30
CA PRO A 95 -12.77 22.52 20.22
C PRO A 95 -11.25 22.67 20.13
N LEU A 96 -10.54 21.79 20.82
CA LEU A 96 -9.08 21.67 20.77
C LEU A 96 -8.68 20.73 19.63
N ASP A 97 -7.49 20.91 19.10
CA ASP A 97 -6.88 19.94 18.20
C ASP A 97 -6.31 18.74 19.01
N HIS A 98 -6.05 17.62 18.29
CA HIS A 98 -5.54 16.40 18.90
C HIS A 98 -4.16 16.55 19.55
N VAL A 99 -3.36 17.53 19.16
CA VAL A 99 -2.07 17.84 19.82
C VAL A 99 -2.31 18.42 21.20
N GLN A 100 -3.19 19.44 21.29
CA GLN A 100 -3.56 20.05 22.56
C GLN A 100 -4.23 19.05 23.52
N LEU A 101 -5.14 18.21 22.98
CA LEU A 101 -5.78 17.13 23.76
C LEU A 101 -4.75 16.10 24.21
N GLY A 102 -3.85 15.70 23.33
CA GLY A 102 -2.78 14.73 23.60
C GLY A 102 -1.81 15.20 24.68
N GLU A 103 -1.45 16.49 24.68
CA GLU A 103 -0.63 17.12 25.71
C GLU A 103 -1.37 17.23 27.05
N THR A 104 -2.62 17.77 27.04
CA THR A 104 -3.41 17.97 28.24
C THR A 104 -3.72 16.67 29.00
N LEU A 105 -3.97 15.58 28.26
CA LEU A 105 -4.30 14.27 28.81
C LEU A 105 -3.09 13.34 28.96
N ASP A 106 -1.89 13.81 28.61
CA ASP A 106 -0.63 13.05 28.62
C ASP A 106 -0.70 11.74 27.78
N LEU A 107 -1.30 11.86 26.58
CA LEU A 107 -1.53 10.74 25.67
C LEU A 107 -0.48 10.62 24.56
N ILE A 108 0.18 11.73 24.20
CA ILE A 108 1.13 11.80 23.10
C ILE A 108 2.35 12.62 23.53
N ASP A 109 3.55 12.13 23.22
CA ASP A 109 4.81 12.84 23.48
C ASP A 109 5.60 13.01 22.17
N PHE A 110 5.42 14.14 21.50
CA PHE A 110 6.15 14.49 20.29
C PHE A 110 7.59 14.92 20.55
N GLU A 111 7.86 15.52 21.71
CA GLU A 111 9.22 15.95 22.06
C GLU A 111 10.15 14.77 22.30
N ALA A 112 9.67 13.74 23.03
CA ALA A 112 10.41 12.50 23.20
C ALA A 112 10.62 11.79 21.86
N GLY A 113 9.61 11.74 21.00
CA GLY A 113 9.71 11.20 19.66
C GLY A 113 10.80 11.89 18.84
N ALA A 114 10.79 13.22 18.84
CA ALA A 114 11.78 14.03 18.13
C ALA A 114 13.21 13.83 18.68
N ARG A 115 13.38 13.66 20.00
CA ARG A 115 14.70 13.38 20.61
C ARG A 115 15.26 12.03 20.20
N VAL A 116 14.40 11.03 20.00
CA VAL A 116 14.83 9.65 19.69
C VAL A 116 15.03 9.41 18.20
N ALA A 117 14.09 9.89 17.36
CA ALA A 117 14.06 9.51 15.96
C ALA A 117 13.94 10.70 14.99
N GLY A 118 13.83 11.93 15.49
CA GLY A 118 13.66 13.13 14.67
C GLY A 118 12.22 13.61 14.61
N ALA A 119 12.00 14.72 13.93
CA ALA A 119 10.66 15.29 13.73
C ALA A 119 9.75 14.32 12.98
N GLY A 120 8.45 14.32 13.29
CA GLY A 120 7.49 13.41 12.68
C GLY A 120 7.40 12.02 13.33
N PHE A 121 8.17 11.79 14.43
CA PHE A 121 8.01 10.63 15.32
C PHE A 121 7.37 11.04 16.62
N TYR A 122 6.75 10.08 17.32
CA TYR A 122 6.00 10.33 18.55
C TYR A 122 6.00 9.08 19.44
N PHE A 123 5.67 9.28 20.73
CA PHE A 123 5.26 8.20 21.61
C PHE A 123 3.77 8.32 21.92
N LEU A 124 3.03 7.22 21.83
CA LEU A 124 1.73 7.10 22.47
C LEU A 124 1.93 6.69 23.92
N LYS A 125 1.08 7.20 24.79
CA LYS A 125 1.14 6.97 26.23
C LYS A 125 -0.24 6.59 26.77
N ARG A 126 -0.26 5.85 27.87
CA ARG A 126 -1.47 5.56 28.66
C ARG A 126 -2.64 5.04 27.80
N ASP A 127 -3.79 5.72 27.88
CA ASP A 127 -5.03 5.31 27.18
C ASP A 127 -4.92 5.39 25.64
N ALA A 128 -4.02 6.20 25.10
CA ALA A 128 -3.78 6.21 23.66
C ALA A 128 -3.20 4.89 23.16
N VAL A 129 -2.33 4.22 23.96
CA VAL A 129 -1.82 2.88 23.65
C VAL A 129 -2.96 1.85 23.68
N LEU A 130 -3.84 1.93 24.67
CA LEU A 130 -4.99 1.02 24.78
C LEU A 130 -5.99 1.23 23.64
N LEU A 131 -6.20 2.49 23.22
CA LEU A 131 -7.04 2.82 22.05
C LEU A 131 -6.44 2.27 20.75
N GLU A 132 -5.12 2.40 20.55
CA GLU A 132 -4.45 1.81 19.39
C GLU A 132 -4.70 0.29 19.30
N LEU A 133 -4.48 -0.44 20.42
CA LEU A 133 -4.72 -1.88 20.49
C LEU A 133 -6.21 -2.22 20.29
N ALA A 134 -7.11 -1.45 20.88
CA ALA A 134 -8.55 -1.64 20.73
C ALA A 134 -9.03 -1.45 19.28
N LEU A 135 -8.51 -0.42 18.58
CA LEU A 135 -8.80 -0.17 17.17
C LEU A 135 -8.33 -1.33 16.27
N GLN A 136 -7.13 -1.86 16.54
CA GLN A 136 -6.63 -3.04 15.82
C GLN A 136 -7.53 -4.25 16.04
N GLN A 137 -7.88 -4.57 17.27
CA GLN A 137 -8.75 -5.70 17.61
C GLN A 137 -10.17 -5.53 17.04
N PHE A 138 -10.73 -4.34 17.11
CA PHE A 138 -12.03 -4.02 16.56
C PHE A 138 -12.06 -4.28 15.04
N ALA A 139 -11.10 -3.72 14.30
CA ALA A 139 -11.01 -3.88 12.85
C ALA A 139 -10.82 -5.35 12.47
N LEU A 140 -9.91 -6.07 13.13
CA LEU A 140 -9.66 -7.49 12.87
C LEU A 140 -10.93 -8.34 13.09
N GLN A 141 -11.64 -8.16 14.21
CA GLN A 141 -12.82 -8.96 14.49
C GLN A 141 -13.92 -8.73 13.45
N ARG A 142 -14.11 -7.48 13.00
CA ARG A 142 -15.07 -7.16 11.93
C ARG A 142 -14.67 -7.84 10.62
N LEU A 143 -13.43 -7.70 10.20
CA LEU A 143 -12.96 -8.25 8.93
C LEU A 143 -12.93 -9.79 8.94
N ILE A 144 -12.56 -10.42 10.05
CA ILE A 144 -12.65 -11.89 10.22
C ILE A 144 -14.10 -12.36 10.03
N ALA A 145 -15.09 -11.64 10.57
CA ALA A 145 -16.51 -11.97 10.37
C ALA A 145 -16.94 -11.87 8.89
N HIS A 146 -16.27 -11.03 8.09
CA HIS A 146 -16.42 -10.94 6.63
C HIS A 146 -15.53 -11.91 5.84
N GLY A 147 -14.87 -12.87 6.51
CA GLY A 147 -14.09 -13.95 5.90
C GLY A 147 -12.66 -13.55 5.51
N PHE A 148 -12.11 -12.48 6.09
CA PHE A 148 -10.69 -12.17 5.93
C PHE A 148 -9.82 -13.04 6.82
N VAL A 149 -8.67 -13.45 6.29
CA VAL A 149 -7.65 -14.19 7.04
C VAL A 149 -6.67 -13.19 7.67
N PRO A 150 -6.54 -13.14 9.01
CA PRO A 150 -5.63 -12.22 9.66
C PRO A 150 -4.17 -12.66 9.50
N ILE A 151 -3.30 -11.72 9.17
CA ILE A 151 -1.86 -11.93 8.95
C ILE A 151 -1.05 -10.88 9.73
N THR A 152 -0.04 -11.31 10.44
CA THR A 152 1.04 -10.43 10.90
C THR A 152 2.14 -10.48 9.85
N THR A 153 2.43 -9.32 9.23
CA THR A 153 3.38 -9.25 8.12
C THR A 153 4.78 -8.86 8.60
N PRO A 154 5.85 -9.20 7.84
CA PRO A 154 7.15 -8.55 8.04
C PRO A 154 7.05 -7.03 7.84
N ASP A 155 7.81 -6.25 8.61
CA ASP A 155 7.95 -4.80 8.41
C ASP A 155 9.02 -4.44 7.36
N LEU A 156 9.63 -5.45 6.74
CA LEU A 156 10.65 -5.32 5.70
C LEU A 156 10.23 -6.10 4.45
N ALA A 157 10.56 -5.54 3.28
CA ALA A 157 10.37 -6.21 1.99
C ALA A 157 11.54 -5.96 1.03
N LEU A 158 11.75 -6.88 0.10
CA LEU A 158 12.74 -6.75 -0.97
C LEU A 158 12.34 -5.63 -1.95
N SER A 159 13.31 -4.90 -2.47
CA SER A 159 13.10 -3.85 -3.48
C SER A 159 12.30 -4.34 -4.70
N ALA A 160 12.47 -5.60 -5.10
CA ALA A 160 11.72 -6.19 -6.20
C ALA A 160 10.21 -6.31 -5.89
N VAL A 161 9.86 -6.63 -4.64
CA VAL A 161 8.46 -6.70 -4.18
C VAL A 161 7.84 -5.30 -4.16
N LEU A 162 8.56 -4.30 -3.62
CA LEU A 162 8.08 -2.91 -3.63
C LEU A 162 7.77 -2.43 -5.06
N ARG A 163 8.72 -2.62 -5.99
CA ARG A 163 8.48 -2.27 -7.42
C ARG A 163 7.31 -3.04 -8.01
N GLY A 164 7.18 -4.32 -7.66
CA GLY A 164 6.09 -5.18 -8.13
C GLY A 164 4.70 -4.67 -7.74
N VAL A 165 4.54 -4.15 -6.53
CA VAL A 165 3.26 -3.56 -6.09
C VAL A 165 3.11 -2.08 -6.50
N GLY A 166 4.14 -1.47 -7.09
CA GLY A 166 4.09 -0.09 -7.59
C GLY A 166 4.67 0.97 -6.67
N PHE A 167 5.35 0.56 -5.59
CA PHE A 167 6.15 1.48 -4.77
C PHE A 167 7.57 1.59 -5.33
N ASN A 168 8.02 2.82 -5.62
CA ASN A 168 9.39 3.03 -6.07
C ASN A 168 10.32 3.31 -4.88
N PRO A 169 11.27 2.40 -4.54
CA PRO A 169 12.16 2.59 -3.40
C PRO A 169 13.28 3.61 -3.63
N ARG A 170 13.39 4.18 -4.84
CA ARG A 170 14.44 5.14 -5.20
C ARG A 170 13.88 6.30 -6.01
N GLY A 171 14.46 7.49 -5.81
CA GLY A 171 14.10 8.71 -6.52
C GLY A 171 13.78 9.87 -5.57
N PRO A 172 13.62 11.11 -6.08
CA PRO A 172 13.47 12.31 -5.27
C PRO A 172 12.14 12.37 -4.49
N GLU A 173 11.14 11.61 -4.93
CA GLU A 173 9.80 11.55 -4.28
C GLU A 173 9.55 10.21 -3.58
N THR A 174 10.62 9.47 -3.27
CA THR A 174 10.47 8.17 -2.61
C THR A 174 9.89 8.35 -1.20
N GLN A 175 8.84 7.59 -0.90
CA GLN A 175 8.26 7.49 0.44
C GLN A 175 8.89 6.38 1.29
N ILE A 176 9.93 5.70 0.78
CA ILE A 176 10.46 4.46 1.34
C ILE A 176 11.77 4.71 2.08
N TYR A 177 11.88 4.16 3.29
CA TYR A 177 13.12 3.99 4.03
C TYR A 177 13.85 2.75 3.54
N SER A 178 15.06 2.88 3.02
CA SER A 178 15.90 1.78 2.57
C SER A 178 16.97 1.43 3.61
N ILE A 179 17.29 0.15 3.73
CA ILE A 179 18.40 -0.33 4.55
C ILE A 179 19.68 -0.24 3.73
N GLU A 180 20.71 0.43 4.28
CA GLU A 180 22.02 0.58 3.62
C GLU A 180 22.66 -0.80 3.37
N ASP A 181 23.32 -0.95 2.24
CA ASP A 181 23.99 -2.19 1.80
C ASP A 181 23.07 -3.44 1.77
N SER A 182 21.78 -3.24 1.54
CA SER A 182 20.79 -4.29 1.48
C SER A 182 19.75 -4.05 0.38
N GLU A 183 19.09 -5.12 -0.08
CA GLU A 183 17.89 -5.05 -0.93
C GLU A 183 16.58 -4.91 -0.10
N LEU A 184 16.70 -4.80 1.23
CA LEU A 184 15.54 -4.67 2.12
C LEU A 184 15.17 -3.19 2.32
N ASN A 185 13.87 -2.97 2.48
CA ASN A 185 13.29 -1.66 2.74
C ASN A 185 12.20 -1.79 3.80
N LEU A 186 12.01 -0.76 4.63
CA LEU A 186 10.87 -0.69 5.53
C LEU A 186 9.59 -0.50 4.70
N VAL A 187 8.53 -1.21 5.06
CA VAL A 187 7.26 -1.15 4.32
C VAL A 187 6.48 0.12 4.65
N ALA A 188 5.87 0.72 3.64
CA ALA A 188 4.98 1.88 3.80
C ALA A 188 3.52 1.45 4.10
N THR A 189 3.22 0.17 3.96
CA THR A 189 1.90 -0.46 4.11
C THR A 189 2.03 -1.98 4.05
N ALA A 190 1.14 -2.71 4.72
CA ALA A 190 1.04 -4.17 4.58
C ALA A 190 0.65 -4.62 3.16
N GLU A 191 0.09 -3.75 2.32
CA GLU A 191 -0.14 -4.03 0.89
C GLU A 191 1.11 -4.61 0.22
N ILE A 192 2.29 -4.08 0.54
CA ILE A 192 3.57 -4.51 -0.06
C ILE A 192 3.84 -5.97 0.26
N THR A 193 3.72 -6.36 1.52
CA THR A 193 4.02 -7.72 1.98
C THR A 193 2.92 -8.70 1.62
N LEU A 194 1.65 -8.31 1.71
CA LEU A 194 0.52 -9.14 1.32
C LEU A 194 0.50 -9.37 -0.20
N GLY A 195 0.73 -8.34 -1.00
CA GLY A 195 0.84 -8.46 -2.45
C GLY A 195 2.02 -9.32 -2.87
N GLY A 196 3.17 -9.16 -2.20
CA GLY A 196 4.37 -9.97 -2.45
C GLY A 196 4.32 -11.41 -1.95
N MET A 197 3.39 -11.74 -1.05
CA MET A 197 3.29 -13.05 -0.41
C MET A 197 3.12 -14.20 -1.42
N LEU A 198 2.45 -13.95 -2.53
CA LEU A 198 2.18 -14.93 -3.57
C LEU A 198 3.00 -14.72 -4.85
N ALA A 199 4.06 -13.92 -4.81
CA ALA A 199 4.91 -13.67 -5.97
C ALA A 199 5.40 -14.98 -6.62
N GLY A 200 5.26 -15.10 -7.94
CA GLY A 200 5.62 -16.29 -8.73
C GLY A 200 4.70 -17.49 -8.53
N GLN A 201 3.54 -17.35 -7.88
CA GLN A 201 2.64 -18.45 -7.59
C GLN A 201 1.51 -18.57 -8.65
N VAL A 202 1.05 -19.79 -8.87
CA VAL A 202 -0.14 -20.10 -9.67
C VAL A 202 -1.19 -20.70 -8.73
N LEU A 203 -2.27 -19.96 -8.50
CA LEU A 203 -3.39 -20.38 -7.65
C LEU A 203 -4.40 -21.23 -8.45
N ASP A 204 -5.21 -22.02 -7.77
CA ASP A 204 -6.41 -22.58 -8.35
C ASP A 204 -7.57 -21.56 -8.24
N ALA A 205 -8.39 -21.45 -9.28
CA ALA A 205 -9.51 -20.49 -9.30
C ALA A 205 -10.47 -20.64 -8.10
N GLU A 206 -10.58 -21.85 -7.54
CA GLU A 206 -11.40 -22.17 -6.37
C GLU A 206 -10.88 -21.54 -5.07
N GLN A 207 -9.61 -21.10 -5.04
CA GLN A 207 -9.02 -20.38 -3.91
C GLN A 207 -9.39 -18.88 -3.91
N LEU A 208 -9.96 -18.38 -5.01
CA LEU A 208 -10.34 -16.98 -5.17
C LEU A 208 -11.84 -16.76 -4.88
N PRO A 209 -12.23 -15.62 -4.29
CA PRO A 209 -11.35 -14.56 -3.83
C PRO A 209 -10.61 -14.93 -2.54
N LEU A 210 -9.31 -14.65 -2.48
CA LEU A 210 -8.52 -14.77 -1.26
C LEU A 210 -8.47 -13.41 -0.58
N LYS A 211 -9.12 -13.27 0.57
CA LYS A 211 -9.21 -12.03 1.36
C LYS A 211 -8.28 -12.11 2.57
N LEU A 212 -7.35 -11.16 2.67
CA LEU A 212 -6.35 -11.08 3.72
C LEU A 212 -6.50 -9.75 4.48
N VAL A 213 -6.23 -9.76 5.77
CA VAL A 213 -6.09 -8.54 6.57
C VAL A 213 -4.74 -8.56 7.29
N GLY A 214 -3.88 -7.58 6.98
CA GLY A 214 -2.55 -7.43 7.55
C GLY A 214 -2.46 -6.33 8.58
N ILE A 215 -1.71 -6.57 9.66
CA ILE A 215 -1.25 -5.53 10.57
C ILE A 215 0.22 -5.30 10.31
N SER A 216 0.62 -4.04 10.09
CA SER A 216 2.02 -3.66 9.97
C SER A 216 2.28 -2.30 10.62
N HIS A 217 3.51 -2.09 11.06
CA HIS A 217 4.04 -0.74 11.14
C HIS A 217 4.25 -0.23 9.70
N CYS A 218 3.93 1.03 9.48
CA CYS A 218 4.09 1.68 8.18
C CYS A 218 5.12 2.79 8.34
N PHE A 219 6.09 2.84 7.44
CA PHE A 219 7.19 3.80 7.48
C PHE A 219 7.17 4.63 6.19
N ARG A 220 7.09 5.96 6.33
CA ARG A 220 7.07 6.89 5.19
C ARG A 220 8.04 8.03 5.42
N THR A 221 8.87 8.34 4.44
CA THR A 221 9.81 9.47 4.53
C THR A 221 9.09 10.81 4.47
N GLU A 222 7.83 10.85 4.03
CA GLU A 222 7.04 12.06 3.80
C GLU A 222 7.77 13.10 2.93
N ALA A 223 8.59 12.62 1.98
CA ALA A 223 9.31 13.47 1.03
C ALA A 223 8.33 14.29 0.19
N GLY A 224 8.61 15.58 0.01
CA GLY A 224 7.75 16.49 -0.74
C GLY A 224 6.53 17.04 0.03
N ALA A 225 6.33 16.64 1.28
CA ALA A 225 5.21 17.10 2.10
C ALA A 225 5.45 18.44 2.82
N ALA A 226 6.59 19.10 2.58
CA ALA A 226 6.95 20.37 3.21
C ALA A 226 5.87 21.45 2.96
N GLY A 227 5.27 21.99 4.04
CA GLY A 227 4.25 23.05 4.00
C GLY A 227 2.80 22.57 3.98
N ARG A 228 2.49 21.27 3.80
CA ARG A 228 1.15 20.74 4.03
C ARG A 228 0.97 20.45 5.52
N ALA A 229 -0.24 20.62 6.06
CA ALA A 229 -0.55 20.51 7.50
C ALA A 229 0.03 19.21 8.10
N SER A 230 1.26 19.30 8.64
CA SER A 230 2.07 18.18 9.12
C SER A 230 2.14 18.15 10.66
N ARG A 231 1.31 18.95 11.35
CA ARG A 231 1.30 18.99 12.81
C ARG A 231 0.60 17.76 13.37
N GLY A 232 1.20 17.18 14.42
CA GLY A 232 0.60 16.09 15.18
C GLY A 232 0.65 14.73 14.49
N LEU A 233 -0.37 13.89 14.74
CA LEU A 233 -0.45 12.49 14.30
C LEU A 233 -0.93 12.30 12.84
N TYR A 234 -1.42 13.34 12.19
CA TYR A 234 -2.06 13.20 10.89
C TYR A 234 -1.07 12.78 9.77
N ARG A 235 0.18 13.27 9.87
CA ARG A 235 1.25 12.97 8.94
C ARG A 235 2.55 12.71 9.71
N VAL A 236 2.91 11.45 9.81
CA VAL A 236 4.02 10.95 10.64
C VAL A 236 4.87 9.95 9.87
N HIS A 237 6.12 9.76 10.28
CA HIS A 237 7.07 8.86 9.64
C HIS A 237 6.85 7.38 9.99
N GLN A 238 6.18 7.11 11.10
CA GLN A 238 5.84 5.75 11.55
C GLN A 238 4.44 5.73 12.15
N PHE A 239 3.62 4.75 11.76
CA PHE A 239 2.28 4.51 12.32
C PHE A 239 1.87 3.06 12.09
N THR A 240 0.90 2.57 12.87
CA THR A 240 0.30 1.25 12.69
C THR A 240 -0.91 1.34 11.75
N LYS A 241 -1.06 0.35 10.87
CA LYS A 241 -2.18 0.24 9.94
C LYS A 241 -2.73 -1.19 9.88
N VAL A 242 -4.05 -1.30 9.86
CA VAL A 242 -4.77 -2.52 9.53
C VAL A 242 -5.19 -2.41 8.07
N GLU A 243 -4.70 -3.31 7.23
CA GLU A 243 -4.83 -3.28 5.78
C GLU A 243 -5.59 -4.48 5.25
N MET A 244 -6.63 -4.25 4.48
CA MET A 244 -7.33 -5.25 3.68
C MET A 244 -6.56 -5.46 2.36
N PHE A 245 -6.44 -6.71 1.94
CA PHE A 245 -5.90 -7.07 0.64
C PHE A 245 -6.69 -8.25 0.05
N ALA A 246 -6.95 -8.21 -1.26
CA ALA A 246 -7.58 -9.33 -1.92
C ALA A 246 -6.90 -9.69 -3.24
N PHE A 247 -6.88 -11.01 -3.51
CA PHE A 247 -6.63 -11.56 -4.83
C PHE A 247 -7.97 -12.08 -5.36
N THR A 248 -8.35 -11.66 -6.57
CA THR A 248 -9.63 -12.04 -7.19
C THR A 248 -9.44 -12.51 -8.62
N THR A 249 -10.49 -13.10 -9.19
CA THR A 249 -10.60 -13.18 -10.64
C THR A 249 -10.85 -11.78 -11.22
N PRO A 250 -10.57 -11.55 -12.52
CA PRO A 250 -10.89 -10.27 -13.17
C PRO A 250 -12.38 -9.89 -13.04
N GLU A 251 -13.28 -10.88 -13.12
CA GLU A 251 -14.72 -10.68 -13.12
C GLU A 251 -15.23 -10.19 -11.76
N ASP A 252 -14.56 -10.56 -10.66
CA ASP A 252 -14.99 -10.26 -9.29
C ASP A 252 -14.37 -8.98 -8.72
N SER A 253 -13.39 -8.38 -9.42
CA SER A 253 -12.58 -7.30 -8.84
C SER A 253 -13.36 -6.00 -8.59
N GLU A 254 -14.32 -5.64 -9.44
CA GLU A 254 -15.14 -4.44 -9.22
C GLU A 254 -16.06 -4.63 -8.01
N ALA A 255 -16.73 -5.78 -7.91
CA ALA A 255 -17.59 -6.10 -6.77
C ALA A 255 -16.77 -6.15 -5.46
N MET A 256 -15.55 -6.67 -5.49
CA MET A 256 -14.65 -6.69 -4.34
C MET A 256 -14.21 -5.28 -3.93
N HIS A 257 -14.00 -4.37 -4.89
CA HIS A 257 -13.64 -2.97 -4.60
C HIS A 257 -14.78 -2.24 -3.89
N GLU A 258 -16.02 -2.41 -4.38
CA GLU A 258 -17.22 -1.88 -3.69
C GLU A 258 -17.37 -2.47 -2.29
N HIS A 259 -17.13 -3.77 -2.12
CA HIS A 259 -17.15 -4.42 -0.81
C HIS A 259 -16.12 -3.84 0.15
N PHE A 260 -14.89 -3.52 -0.31
CA PHE A 260 -13.88 -2.86 0.52
C PHE A 260 -14.35 -1.48 0.98
N ARG A 261 -14.89 -0.67 0.07
CA ARG A 261 -15.47 0.64 0.40
C ARG A 261 -16.59 0.53 1.43
N GLU A 262 -17.46 -0.46 1.29
CA GLU A 262 -18.55 -0.72 2.25
C GLU A 262 -18.02 -1.12 3.64
N LEU A 263 -16.97 -1.93 3.70
CA LEU A 263 -16.31 -2.31 4.96
C LEU A 263 -15.65 -1.10 5.65
N GLU A 264 -14.98 -0.21 4.91
CA GLU A 264 -14.48 1.04 5.46
C GLU A 264 -15.61 1.89 6.05
N CYS A 265 -16.73 2.04 5.33
CA CYS A 265 -17.91 2.72 5.83
C CYS A 265 -18.49 2.05 7.10
N GLU A 266 -18.61 0.72 7.13
CA GLU A 266 -19.08 -0.04 8.29
C GLU A 266 -18.23 0.22 9.54
N LEU A 267 -16.90 0.23 9.38
CA LEU A 267 -15.96 0.49 10.48
C LEU A 267 -16.15 1.90 11.05
N PHE A 268 -16.25 2.92 10.20
CA PHE A 268 -16.42 4.31 10.65
C PHE A 268 -17.84 4.62 11.14
N ASP A 269 -18.87 3.99 10.57
CA ASP A 269 -20.23 4.02 11.12
C ASP A 269 -20.29 3.43 12.54
N ALA A 270 -19.60 2.31 12.78
CA ALA A 270 -19.54 1.67 14.09
C ALA A 270 -18.73 2.48 15.11
N LEU A 271 -17.73 3.24 14.66
CA LEU A 271 -17.00 4.21 15.48
C LEU A 271 -17.81 5.49 15.73
N GLU A 272 -18.98 5.64 15.11
CA GLU A 272 -19.84 6.84 15.17
C GLU A 272 -19.07 8.13 14.83
N LEU A 273 -18.21 8.07 13.82
CA LEU A 273 -17.45 9.23 13.32
C LEU A 273 -18.13 9.83 12.09
N PRO A 274 -18.22 11.16 11.97
CA PRO A 274 -18.68 11.80 10.75
C PRO A 274 -17.65 11.62 9.64
N TYR A 275 -18.09 11.11 8.48
CA TYR A 275 -17.23 10.92 7.32
C TYR A 275 -17.96 11.18 5.99
N ARG A 276 -17.17 11.36 4.93
CA ARG A 276 -17.63 11.34 3.54
C ARG A 276 -16.76 10.41 2.70
N VAL A 277 -17.29 9.93 1.58
CA VAL A 277 -16.59 9.07 0.63
C VAL A 277 -16.40 9.82 -0.68
N LEU A 278 -15.19 9.83 -1.17
CA LEU A 278 -14.80 10.44 -2.45
C LEU A 278 -14.48 9.35 -3.48
N ASP A 279 -15.01 9.51 -4.69
CA ASP A 279 -14.54 8.82 -5.91
C ASP A 279 -13.40 9.67 -6.48
N ILE A 280 -12.20 9.13 -6.48
CA ILE A 280 -10.97 9.91 -6.70
C ILE A 280 -10.73 10.14 -8.19
N ALA A 281 -10.33 11.36 -8.51
CA ALA A 281 -10.09 11.78 -9.89
C ALA A 281 -8.84 11.15 -10.50
N SER A 282 -8.84 10.98 -11.81
CA SER A 282 -7.79 10.31 -12.60
C SER A 282 -6.38 10.84 -12.37
N GLY A 283 -6.23 12.12 -12.07
CA GLY A 283 -4.93 12.75 -11.79
C GLY A 283 -4.39 12.50 -10.38
N ASP A 284 -5.20 11.87 -9.48
CA ASP A 284 -4.82 11.60 -8.08
C ASP A 284 -4.94 10.12 -7.69
N LEU A 285 -5.06 9.22 -8.67
CA LEU A 285 -5.18 7.78 -8.42
C LEU A 285 -3.89 7.16 -7.86
N GLY A 286 -2.73 7.66 -8.27
CA GLY A 286 -1.46 6.97 -8.10
C GLY A 286 -1.24 5.90 -9.19
N GLY A 287 0.02 5.40 -9.32
CA GLY A 287 0.42 4.52 -10.42
C GLY A 287 -0.32 3.18 -10.51
N PRO A 288 -0.55 2.44 -9.40
CA PRO A 288 -1.19 1.13 -9.44
C PRO A 288 -2.71 1.14 -9.61
N ALA A 289 -3.39 2.20 -9.16
CA ALA A 289 -4.84 2.20 -9.04
C ALA A 289 -5.54 2.40 -10.39
N TYR A 290 -6.45 1.47 -10.72
CA TYR A 290 -7.42 1.59 -11.79
C TYR A 290 -8.60 2.48 -11.37
N ARG A 291 -9.08 2.33 -10.12
CA ARG A 291 -10.07 3.17 -9.44
C ARG A 291 -9.74 3.23 -7.96
N LYS A 292 -10.02 4.37 -7.33
CA LYS A 292 -9.74 4.60 -5.92
C LYS A 292 -10.91 5.32 -5.25
N TYR A 293 -11.25 4.90 -4.03
CA TYR A 293 -12.13 5.63 -3.13
C TYR A 293 -11.36 6.02 -1.88
N ASP A 294 -11.55 7.27 -1.43
CA ASP A 294 -11.04 7.73 -0.16
C ASP A 294 -12.19 8.03 0.80
N LEU A 295 -12.04 7.63 2.04
CA LEU A 295 -12.92 8.04 3.11
C LEU A 295 -12.23 9.12 3.92
N GLU A 296 -12.89 10.27 4.05
CA GLU A 296 -12.44 11.39 4.85
C GLU A 296 -13.30 11.56 6.09
N ALA A 297 -12.69 11.62 7.28
CA ALA A 297 -13.38 11.95 8.51
C ALA A 297 -13.32 13.45 8.80
N TRP A 298 -14.33 13.96 9.48
CA TRP A 298 -14.31 15.33 9.98
C TRP A 298 -13.34 15.48 11.13
N MET A 299 -12.55 16.53 11.11
CA MET A 299 -11.55 16.88 12.13
C MET A 299 -11.80 18.31 12.63
N PRO A 300 -12.49 18.47 13.76
CA PRO A 300 -12.86 19.78 14.30
C PRO A 300 -11.67 20.71 14.59
N GLY A 301 -10.54 20.15 15.01
CA GLY A 301 -9.32 20.92 15.33
C GLY A 301 -8.44 21.27 14.12
N ARG A 302 -8.85 20.87 12.90
CA ARG A 302 -8.08 21.12 11.68
C ARG A 302 -8.52 22.40 11.00
N GLY A 303 -7.60 23.35 10.82
CA GLY A 303 -7.91 24.69 10.30
C GLY A 303 -8.73 25.52 11.27
N ASP A 304 -9.34 26.60 10.79
CA ASP A 304 -10.05 27.56 11.64
C ASP A 304 -11.48 27.11 12.04
N ALA A 305 -12.08 26.22 11.24
CA ALA A 305 -13.49 25.83 11.38
C ALA A 305 -13.71 24.30 11.28
N GLY A 306 -12.66 23.51 11.37
CA GLY A 306 -12.66 22.10 11.07
C GLY A 306 -12.52 21.80 9.58
N GLN A 307 -12.00 20.63 9.24
CA GLN A 307 -11.82 20.17 7.86
C GLN A 307 -12.01 18.66 7.75
N TRP A 308 -12.39 18.22 6.56
CA TRP A 308 -12.32 16.82 6.17
C TRP A 308 -10.85 16.40 6.00
N GLY A 309 -10.52 15.19 6.40
CA GLY A 309 -9.20 14.63 6.22
C GLY A 309 -9.27 13.14 5.93
N GLU A 310 -8.52 12.70 4.93
CA GLU A 310 -8.40 11.29 4.54
C GLU A 310 -7.97 10.43 5.73
N VAL A 311 -8.73 9.38 6.01
CA VAL A 311 -8.46 8.40 7.07
C VAL A 311 -8.29 6.99 6.54
N THR A 312 -8.95 6.65 5.41
CA THR A 312 -8.76 5.39 4.68
C THR A 312 -8.79 5.64 3.18
N SER A 313 -8.27 4.67 2.43
CA SER A 313 -8.26 4.64 0.98
C SER A 313 -8.34 3.20 0.50
N THR A 314 -9.15 2.92 -0.53
CA THR A 314 -9.20 1.60 -1.18
C THR A 314 -9.03 1.71 -2.68
N SER A 315 -8.25 0.78 -3.27
CA SER A 315 -7.92 0.77 -4.69
C SER A 315 -8.14 -0.60 -5.31
N ASN A 316 -8.73 -0.59 -6.52
CA ASN A 316 -8.65 -1.72 -7.43
C ASN A 316 -7.42 -1.52 -8.32
N CYS A 317 -6.46 -2.42 -8.23
CA CYS A 317 -5.23 -2.39 -9.02
C CYS A 317 -5.30 -3.25 -10.28
N THR A 318 -6.41 -3.93 -10.53
CA THR A 318 -6.57 -4.90 -11.61
C THR A 318 -5.39 -5.88 -11.68
N ASP A 319 -4.82 -6.15 -12.84
CA ASP A 319 -3.66 -7.03 -13.02
C ASP A 319 -2.30 -6.31 -12.89
N TYR A 320 -2.29 -5.01 -12.53
CA TYR A 320 -1.06 -4.21 -12.49
C TYR A 320 0.04 -4.81 -11.62
N GLN A 321 -0.30 -5.19 -10.39
CA GLN A 321 0.63 -5.81 -9.45
C GLN A 321 0.90 -7.27 -9.81
N ALA A 322 -0.12 -8.00 -10.22
CA ALA A 322 -0.02 -9.40 -10.59
C ALA A 322 0.93 -9.64 -11.79
N ARG A 323 0.92 -8.75 -12.80
CA ARG A 323 1.85 -8.81 -13.94
C ARG A 323 3.31 -8.65 -13.52
N ARG A 324 3.58 -7.79 -12.55
CA ARG A 324 4.93 -7.48 -12.05
C ARG A 324 5.46 -8.53 -11.09
N LEU A 325 4.56 -9.15 -10.32
CA LEU A 325 4.88 -10.18 -9.33
C LEU A 325 4.69 -11.61 -9.85
N ASP A 326 4.24 -11.78 -11.11
CA ASP A 326 3.90 -13.05 -11.76
C ASP A 326 2.94 -13.91 -10.90
N ILE A 327 1.82 -13.29 -10.47
CA ILE A 327 0.80 -13.97 -9.69
C ILE A 327 -0.35 -14.35 -10.62
N ARG A 328 -0.59 -15.63 -10.77
CA ARG A 328 -1.52 -16.16 -11.75
C ARG A 328 -2.51 -17.14 -11.11
N PHE A 329 -3.56 -17.48 -11.85
CA PHE A 329 -4.46 -18.54 -11.44
C PHE A 329 -4.84 -19.43 -12.63
N ARG A 330 -5.34 -20.62 -12.32
CA ARG A 330 -5.76 -21.62 -13.30
C ARG A 330 -7.22 -21.99 -13.08
N ARG A 331 -8.00 -22.00 -14.16
CA ARG A 331 -9.39 -22.48 -14.13
C ARG A 331 -9.42 -23.98 -14.39
N ALA A 332 -10.25 -24.71 -13.64
CA ALA A 332 -10.43 -26.14 -13.84
C ALA A 332 -10.87 -26.43 -15.29
N GLY A 333 -10.22 -27.41 -15.92
CA GLY A 333 -10.54 -27.84 -17.30
C GLY A 333 -10.07 -26.87 -18.39
N GLN A 334 -9.43 -25.76 -18.09
CA GLN A 334 -8.85 -24.85 -19.08
C GLN A 334 -7.34 -25.03 -19.21
N LYS A 335 -6.80 -24.77 -20.41
CA LYS A 335 -5.36 -24.73 -20.65
C LYS A 335 -4.83 -23.32 -20.41
N GLY A 336 -3.65 -23.23 -19.80
CA GLY A 336 -2.99 -21.96 -19.51
C GLY A 336 -3.33 -21.39 -18.12
N THR A 337 -2.89 -20.17 -17.90
CA THR A 337 -3.12 -19.41 -16.66
C THR A 337 -3.51 -17.98 -17.00
N GLU A 338 -4.27 -17.35 -16.12
CA GLU A 338 -4.66 -15.94 -16.17
C GLU A 338 -4.00 -15.18 -15.03
N LEU A 339 -3.88 -13.86 -15.15
CA LEU A 339 -3.41 -13.01 -14.06
C LEU A 339 -4.55 -12.78 -13.07
N VAL A 340 -4.25 -12.80 -11.76
CA VAL A 340 -5.21 -12.37 -10.75
C VAL A 340 -5.37 -10.85 -10.80
N HIS A 341 -6.50 -10.33 -10.33
CA HIS A 341 -6.62 -8.94 -9.95
C HIS A 341 -6.29 -8.78 -8.47
N THR A 342 -5.70 -7.63 -8.10
CA THR A 342 -5.37 -7.28 -6.72
C THR A 342 -6.10 -6.03 -6.28
N LEU A 343 -6.47 -6.01 -5.02
CA LEU A 343 -7.13 -4.89 -4.38
C LEU A 343 -6.50 -4.65 -3.01
N ASN A 344 -6.35 -3.39 -2.65
CA ASN A 344 -5.95 -2.99 -1.30
C ASN A 344 -6.99 -2.03 -0.72
N GLY A 345 -7.04 -1.94 0.61
CA GLY A 345 -7.87 -0.98 1.31
C GLY A 345 -7.46 -0.85 2.76
N THR A 346 -7.36 0.38 3.22
CA THR A 346 -7.06 0.66 4.62
C THR A 346 -8.30 0.44 5.47
N ALA A 347 -8.32 -0.59 6.30
CA ALA A 347 -9.37 -0.72 7.30
C ALA A 347 -9.29 0.40 8.34
N ILE A 348 -8.13 0.56 8.98
CA ILE A 348 -7.86 1.66 9.92
C ILE A 348 -6.39 2.06 9.85
N ALA A 349 -6.10 3.33 9.56
CA ALA A 349 -4.83 3.97 9.85
C ALA A 349 -4.89 4.54 11.27
N ILE A 350 -4.20 3.90 12.22
CA ILE A 350 -4.38 4.17 13.65
C ILE A 350 -4.14 5.63 14.00
N SER A 351 -3.07 6.24 13.52
CA SER A 351 -2.74 7.63 13.85
C SER A 351 -3.85 8.61 13.43
N ARG A 352 -4.43 8.43 12.24
CA ARG A 352 -5.53 9.26 11.73
C ARG A 352 -6.86 8.97 12.41
N ALA A 353 -7.13 7.70 12.75
CA ALA A 353 -8.30 7.33 13.54
C ALA A 353 -8.26 7.93 14.96
N LEU A 354 -7.09 7.95 15.61
CA LEU A 354 -6.90 8.63 16.90
C LEU A 354 -7.16 10.13 16.81
N VAL A 355 -6.69 10.80 15.72
CA VAL A 355 -7.02 12.22 15.48
C VAL A 355 -8.53 12.41 15.42
N ALA A 356 -9.23 11.61 14.57
CA ALA A 356 -10.68 11.72 14.41
C ALA A 356 -11.42 11.44 15.74
N ILE A 357 -11.02 10.42 16.50
CA ILE A 357 -11.63 10.10 17.79
C ILE A 357 -11.40 11.22 18.81
N PHE A 358 -10.16 11.66 19.01
CA PHE A 358 -9.86 12.69 20.01
C PHE A 358 -10.63 13.97 19.73
N GLU A 359 -10.65 14.41 18.49
CA GLU A 359 -11.27 15.68 18.12
C GLU A 359 -12.80 15.62 18.08
N ASN A 360 -13.43 14.51 17.66
CA ASN A 360 -14.90 14.42 17.63
C ASN A 360 -15.51 14.03 18.97
N TYR A 361 -14.78 13.34 19.84
CA TYR A 361 -15.30 12.83 21.10
C TYR A 361 -14.88 13.66 22.33
N GLN A 362 -14.20 14.80 22.13
CA GLN A 362 -13.83 15.72 23.20
C GLN A 362 -15.05 16.32 23.89
N GLN A 363 -14.93 16.61 25.18
CA GLN A 363 -15.97 17.16 26.01
C GLN A 363 -15.54 18.52 26.62
N ALA A 364 -16.51 19.34 27.04
CA ALA A 364 -16.26 20.64 27.64
C ALA A 364 -15.38 20.58 28.93
N ASP A 365 -15.37 19.45 29.64
CA ASP A 365 -14.56 19.20 30.83
C ASP A 365 -13.11 18.78 30.51
N GLY A 366 -12.72 18.76 29.21
CA GLY A 366 -11.41 18.36 28.73
C GLY A 366 -11.20 16.83 28.64
N SER A 367 -12.21 16.03 28.95
CA SER A 367 -12.17 14.58 28.77
C SER A 367 -12.45 14.19 27.32
N ILE A 368 -12.13 12.93 26.94
CA ILE A 368 -12.49 12.34 25.65
C ILE A 368 -13.37 11.12 25.93
N ARG A 369 -14.59 11.10 25.41
CA ARG A 369 -15.47 9.93 25.44
C ARG A 369 -14.89 8.84 24.51
N ILE A 370 -14.96 7.59 24.91
CA ILE A 370 -14.50 6.46 24.11
C ILE A 370 -15.68 5.96 23.27
N PRO A 371 -15.51 5.76 21.93
CA PRO A 371 -16.52 5.12 21.11
C PRO A 371 -17.05 3.84 21.73
N ALA A 372 -18.38 3.65 21.75
CA ALA A 372 -19.03 2.54 22.48
C ALA A 372 -18.44 1.17 22.08
N VAL A 373 -18.14 0.98 20.79
CA VAL A 373 -17.58 -0.27 20.27
C VAL A 373 -16.17 -0.57 20.78
N LEU A 374 -15.43 0.41 21.30
CA LEU A 374 -14.06 0.24 21.82
C LEU A 374 -14.03 0.06 23.34
N GLN A 375 -15.10 0.45 24.07
CA GLN A 375 -15.16 0.39 25.53
C GLN A 375 -14.88 -1.00 26.12
N PRO A 376 -15.34 -2.12 25.51
CA PRO A 376 -15.05 -3.45 26.04
C PRO A 376 -13.55 -3.78 26.19
N TRP A 377 -12.70 -3.22 25.32
CA TRP A 377 -11.24 -3.43 25.39
C TRP A 377 -10.54 -2.50 26.36
N LEU A 378 -11.10 -1.29 26.61
CA LEU A 378 -10.51 -0.32 27.54
C LEU A 378 -11.03 -0.47 28.95
N GLY A 379 -12.22 -1.09 29.16
CA GLY A 379 -12.85 -1.24 30.47
C GLY A 379 -13.37 0.08 31.06
N LYS A 380 -13.52 1.13 30.24
CA LYS A 380 -14.01 2.45 30.61
C LYS A 380 -14.68 3.15 29.42
N ASP A 381 -15.46 4.17 29.69
CA ASP A 381 -16.22 4.94 28.69
C ASP A 381 -15.55 6.28 28.35
N ARG A 382 -14.52 6.69 29.11
CA ARG A 382 -13.94 8.04 29.02
C ARG A 382 -12.46 8.07 29.41
N ILE A 383 -11.69 8.92 28.73
CA ILE A 383 -10.34 9.34 29.12
C ILE A 383 -10.48 10.65 29.86
N GLN A 384 -10.00 10.70 31.10
CA GLN A 384 -10.12 11.88 31.93
C GLN A 384 -8.80 12.62 32.09
N PRO A 385 -8.83 13.95 32.26
CA PRO A 385 -7.67 14.69 32.76
C PRO A 385 -7.17 14.08 34.06
N GLN A 386 -5.85 14.05 34.23
CA GLN A 386 -5.26 13.61 35.51
C GLN A 386 -5.65 14.58 36.58
N ALA A 387 -6.02 14.08 37.77
CA ALA A 387 -6.11 14.93 38.94
C ALA A 387 -4.74 15.60 39.17
N ALA A 388 -4.73 16.93 39.30
CA ALA A 388 -3.53 17.63 39.66
C ALA A 388 -3.03 17.03 40.97
N GLY A 389 -1.88 16.31 40.92
CA GLY A 389 -1.24 15.70 42.08
C GLY A 389 -0.57 16.74 42.96
#